data_2a7bba7ff9e2431bf2a44b0852762e88
#
_entry.id   2a7bba7ff9e2431bf2a44b0852762e88
#
_cell.length_a   1.000
_cell.length_b   1.000
_cell.length_c   1.000
_cell.angle_alpha   90.00
_cell.angle_beta   90.00
_cell.angle_gamma   90.00
#
_symmetry.space_group_name_H-M   'P 1'
#
loop_
_entity.id
_entity.type
_entity.pdbx_description
1 polymer ?
#
loop_
_entity_poly.entity_id
_entity_poly.type
_entity_poly.pdbx_seq_one_letter_code
_entity_poly.pdbx_strand_id
1 'polypeptide(L)'
;IIGGVYPLKKYEWGALLNDPGNPYNSNVVQSIIDKKNASHLKNIITDENMLQCNLLKYNLNYLGNILQIENNVAKVRHVATGFMMIQRDTIQKLMDEHPKTKYTDDIGFLAPEENKWAYALFDCAVEDNHYFSEDWLFCHRWTKMGNDVFVDVSINLTHTGPNDFKGCLLASLI
;
A
#
# COMPACT_ATOMS: atom_id res chain seq x y z
N ILE A 1 6.63 -6.96 -9.14
CA ILE A 1 5.51 -6.08 -8.78
C ILE A 1 6.04 -4.94 -7.94
N ILE A 2 5.67 -3.71 -8.27
CA ILE A 2 5.98 -2.52 -7.47
C ILE A 2 4.77 -1.58 -7.49
N GLY A 3 4.51 -0.87 -6.37
CA GLY A 3 3.43 0.11 -6.28
C GLY A 3 3.79 1.35 -5.51
N GLY A 4 2.93 2.36 -5.58
CA GLY A 4 2.89 3.49 -4.67
C GLY A 4 1.82 3.29 -3.60
N VAL A 5 1.97 3.97 -2.48
CA VAL A 5 1.06 3.82 -1.34
C VAL A 5 0.20 5.07 -1.20
N TYR A 6 -1.10 4.87 -1.11
CA TYR A 6 -2.04 5.94 -0.82
C TYR A 6 -2.58 5.83 0.61
N PRO A 7 -2.92 6.96 1.24
CA PRO A 7 -3.47 6.96 2.58
C PRO A 7 -4.91 6.43 2.59
N LEU A 8 -5.33 5.90 3.73
CA LEU A 8 -6.74 5.64 3.99
C LEU A 8 -7.50 6.96 4.12
N LYS A 9 -8.80 6.96 3.79
CA LYS A 9 -9.67 8.16 3.86
C LYS A 9 -10.09 8.48 5.30
N LYS A 10 -9.12 8.53 6.22
CA LYS A 10 -9.35 8.76 7.63
C LYS A 10 -8.13 9.37 8.29
N TYR A 11 -8.34 10.42 9.10
CA TYR A 11 -7.33 10.94 10.02
C TYR A 11 -7.47 10.30 11.39
N GLU A 12 -6.37 9.83 11.94
CA GLU A 12 -6.28 9.27 13.29
C GLU A 12 -6.02 10.38 14.32
N TRP A 13 -7.03 11.25 14.51
CA TRP A 13 -6.91 12.40 15.43
C TRP A 13 -6.52 12.00 16.85
N GLY A 14 -6.89 10.78 17.28
CA GLY A 14 -6.49 10.23 18.57
C GLY A 14 -4.97 10.15 18.77
N ALA A 15 -4.20 10.12 17.69
CA ALA A 15 -2.74 10.12 17.76
C ALA A 15 -2.15 11.42 18.31
N LEU A 16 -2.91 12.54 18.29
CA LEU A 16 -2.51 13.81 18.88
C LEU A 16 -2.98 13.99 20.33
N LEU A 17 -3.87 13.11 20.79
CA LEU A 17 -4.40 13.22 22.16
C LEU A 17 -3.42 12.59 23.13
N ASN A 18 -3.25 13.24 24.27
CA ASN A 18 -2.51 12.66 25.39
C ASN A 18 -3.25 11.41 25.87
N ASP A 19 -2.60 10.26 25.79
CA ASP A 19 -3.04 9.08 26.49
C ASP A 19 -2.61 9.19 27.96
N PRO A 20 -3.55 9.23 28.92
CA PRO A 20 -3.22 9.31 30.35
C PRO A 20 -2.33 8.14 30.84
N GLY A 21 -2.32 7.02 30.11
CA GLY A 21 -1.47 5.86 30.38
C GLY A 21 -0.06 5.95 29.79
N ASN A 22 0.22 6.95 28.94
CA ASN A 22 1.52 7.13 28.29
C ASN A 22 2.16 8.49 28.67
N PRO A 23 3.09 8.51 29.65
CA PRO A 23 3.74 9.75 30.09
C PRO A 23 4.61 10.42 29.02
N TYR A 24 4.86 9.75 27.88
CA TYR A 24 5.66 10.31 26.77
C TYR A 24 4.82 11.15 25.79
N ASN A 25 3.50 11.20 25.92
CA ASN A 25 2.63 11.91 24.98
C ASN A 25 2.37 13.38 25.30
N SER A 26 3.08 13.97 26.29
CA SER A 26 2.82 15.36 26.69
C SER A 26 3.10 16.41 25.61
N ASN A 27 3.71 16.03 24.48
CA ASN A 27 4.02 16.96 23.40
C ASN A 27 4.16 16.29 22.02
N VAL A 28 3.18 15.46 21.63
CA VAL A 28 3.24 14.70 20.36
C VAL A 28 3.42 15.62 19.15
N VAL A 29 2.68 16.72 19.10
CA VAL A 29 2.78 17.72 18.02
C VAL A 29 4.19 18.28 17.92
N GLN A 30 4.75 18.72 19.06
CA GLN A 30 6.12 19.25 19.08
C GLN A 30 7.15 18.19 18.71
N SER A 31 6.99 16.95 19.17
CA SER A 31 7.87 15.84 18.82
C SER A 31 7.89 15.56 17.31
N ILE A 32 6.74 15.61 16.63
CA ILE A 32 6.66 15.44 15.18
C ILE A 32 7.39 16.59 14.47
N ILE A 33 7.18 17.82 14.92
CA ILE A 33 7.86 19.01 14.35
C ILE A 33 9.37 18.95 14.59
N ASP A 34 9.81 18.54 15.76
CA ASP A 34 11.24 18.41 16.09
C ASP A 34 11.92 17.34 15.23
N LYS A 35 11.27 16.21 15.02
CA LYS A 35 11.74 15.17 14.09
C LYS A 35 11.89 15.70 12.66
N LYS A 36 10.88 16.42 12.15
CA LYS A 36 10.96 17.08 10.84
C LYS A 36 12.18 18.01 10.78
N ASN A 37 12.36 18.87 11.79
CA ASN A 37 13.46 19.85 11.83
C ASN A 37 14.84 19.22 11.94
N ALA A 38 14.93 18.01 12.51
CA ALA A 38 16.17 17.22 12.58
C ALA A 38 16.43 16.40 11.31
N SER A 39 15.47 16.32 10.38
CA SER A 39 15.57 15.52 9.16
C SER A 39 15.87 16.38 7.92
N HIS A 40 16.08 15.69 6.79
CA HIS A 40 16.19 16.32 5.46
C HIS A 40 14.90 17.02 5.02
N LEU A 41 13.77 16.75 5.69
CA LEU A 41 12.47 17.34 5.35
C LEU A 41 12.27 18.76 5.90
N LYS A 42 13.20 19.29 6.70
CA LYS A 42 13.10 20.59 7.38
C LYS A 42 12.62 21.73 6.47
N ASN A 43 13.16 21.81 5.25
CA ASN A 43 12.87 22.88 4.30
C ASN A 43 12.03 22.41 3.10
N ILE A 44 11.52 21.17 3.15
CA ILE A 44 10.79 20.53 2.04
C ILE A 44 9.29 20.48 2.34
N ILE A 45 8.93 20.23 3.60
CA ILE A 45 7.53 20.07 4.02
C ILE A 45 7.20 21.07 5.14
N THR A 46 6.00 21.65 5.11
CA THR A 46 5.52 22.55 6.18
C THR A 46 5.16 21.75 7.44
N ASP A 47 5.04 22.42 8.60
CA ASP A 47 4.66 21.78 9.85
C ASP A 47 3.25 21.16 9.75
N GLU A 48 2.31 21.87 9.11
CA GLU A 48 0.94 21.40 8.89
C GLU A 48 0.92 20.11 8.06
N ASN A 49 1.68 20.07 6.96
CA ASN A 49 1.75 18.90 6.10
C ASN A 49 2.43 17.71 6.80
N MET A 50 3.46 17.98 7.62
CA MET A 50 4.13 16.95 8.41
C MET A 50 3.15 16.33 9.44
N LEU A 51 2.39 17.17 10.16
CA LEU A 51 1.35 16.72 11.08
C LEU A 51 0.28 15.91 10.34
N GLN A 52 -0.20 16.41 9.20
CA GLN A 52 -1.19 15.72 8.38
C GLN A 52 -0.71 14.32 7.97
N CYS A 53 0.51 14.17 7.47
CA CYS A 53 1.07 12.88 7.07
C CYS A 53 1.16 11.89 8.24
N ASN A 54 1.48 12.37 9.45
CA ASN A 54 1.56 11.54 10.66
C ASN A 54 0.18 11.11 11.21
N LEU A 55 -0.90 11.80 10.82
CA LEU A 55 -2.29 11.42 11.16
C LEU A 55 -2.88 10.41 10.19
N LEU A 56 -2.21 10.11 9.09
CA LEU A 56 -2.70 9.19 8.08
C LEU A 56 -2.19 7.78 8.32
N LYS A 57 -3.05 6.80 8.12
CA LYS A 57 -2.66 5.39 7.92
C LYS A 57 -2.63 5.10 6.43
N TYR A 58 -1.73 4.23 6.05
CA TYR A 58 -1.53 3.85 4.66
C TYR A 58 -2.02 2.43 4.39
N ASN A 59 -2.56 2.20 3.18
CA ASN A 59 -2.95 0.87 2.74
C ASN A 59 -1.71 0.06 2.34
N LEU A 60 -1.00 -0.42 3.35
CA LEU A 60 0.27 -1.12 3.20
C LEU A 60 0.39 -2.25 4.22
N ASN A 61 0.82 -3.43 3.77
CA ASN A 61 1.09 -4.57 4.62
C ASN A 61 2.59 -4.88 4.68
N TYR A 62 3.14 -4.69 5.87
CA TYR A 62 4.55 -4.93 6.14
C TYR A 62 4.87 -6.43 6.25
N LEU A 63 6.12 -6.81 5.95
CA LEU A 63 6.63 -8.16 6.20
C LEU A 63 6.98 -8.40 7.66
N GLY A 64 7.28 -7.34 8.39
CA GLY A 64 7.67 -7.40 9.80
C GLY A 64 7.44 -6.05 10.48
N ASN A 65 8.08 -5.84 11.62
CA ASN A 65 7.91 -4.63 12.43
C ASN A 65 8.75 -3.43 11.95
N ILE A 66 9.69 -3.67 11.04
CA ILE A 66 10.60 -2.63 10.53
C ILE A 66 10.54 -2.65 9.00
N LEU A 67 10.28 -1.49 8.39
CA LEU A 67 10.36 -1.29 6.97
C LEU A 67 11.80 -0.95 6.59
N GLN A 68 12.47 -1.84 5.88
CA GLN A 68 13.81 -1.58 5.34
C GLN A 68 13.67 -0.91 3.98
N ILE A 69 14.19 0.31 3.86
CA ILE A 69 14.13 1.11 2.64
C ILE A 69 15.53 1.21 2.05
N GLU A 70 15.66 0.81 0.80
CA GLU A 70 16.87 0.96 0.01
C GLU A 70 16.53 1.63 -1.33
N ASN A 71 17.19 2.75 -1.64
CA ASN A 71 16.95 3.55 -2.86
C ASN A 71 15.45 3.89 -3.06
N ASN A 72 14.77 4.31 -2.00
CA ASN A 72 13.33 4.59 -1.95
C ASN A 72 12.41 3.37 -2.16
N VAL A 73 12.95 2.19 -2.25
CA VAL A 73 12.17 0.95 -2.43
C VAL A 73 12.19 0.13 -1.16
N ALA A 74 11.05 -0.41 -0.80
CA ALA A 74 10.92 -1.34 0.32
C ALA A 74 10.15 -2.59 -0.09
N LYS A 75 10.57 -3.74 0.45
CA LYS A 75 9.87 -5.00 0.27
C LYS A 75 8.68 -5.06 1.23
N VAL A 76 7.52 -5.47 0.71
CA VAL A 76 6.27 -5.53 1.45
C VAL A 76 5.54 -6.84 1.19
N ARG A 77 4.52 -7.13 1.99
CA ARG A 77 3.70 -8.33 1.81
C ARG A 77 2.67 -8.14 0.70
N HIS A 78 1.97 -7.04 0.72
CA HIS A 78 0.94 -6.68 -0.24
C HIS A 78 1.02 -5.18 -0.54
N VAL A 79 0.64 -4.81 -1.75
CA VAL A 79 0.43 -3.43 -2.19
C VAL A 79 -0.93 -3.35 -2.88
N ALA A 80 -1.61 -2.22 -2.71
CA ALA A 80 -2.93 -2.04 -3.28
C ALA A 80 -2.89 -1.73 -4.78
N THR A 81 -3.93 -2.16 -5.51
CA THR A 81 -4.04 -1.99 -6.96
C THR A 81 -4.26 -0.55 -7.42
N GLY A 82 -4.62 0.36 -6.51
CA GLY A 82 -4.85 1.77 -6.86
C GLY A 82 -3.66 2.46 -7.55
N PHE A 83 -2.44 1.99 -7.29
CA PHE A 83 -1.23 2.37 -8.03
C PHE A 83 -0.22 1.22 -8.01
N MET A 84 -0.37 0.28 -8.94
CA MET A 84 0.46 -0.92 -9.03
C MET A 84 1.01 -1.08 -10.45
N MET A 85 2.32 -1.25 -10.56
CA MET A 85 2.99 -1.62 -11.82
C MET A 85 3.33 -3.11 -11.78
N ILE A 86 2.92 -3.82 -12.82
CA ILE A 86 3.11 -5.26 -12.95
C ILE A 86 3.80 -5.52 -14.29
N GLN A 87 4.90 -6.27 -14.26
CA GLN A 87 5.54 -6.73 -15.50
C GLN A 87 4.65 -7.76 -16.20
N ARG A 88 4.63 -7.74 -17.52
CA ARG A 88 3.85 -8.69 -18.31
C ARG A 88 4.17 -10.15 -17.97
N ASP A 89 5.46 -10.46 -17.77
CA ASP A 89 5.90 -11.82 -17.42
C ASP A 89 5.35 -12.28 -16.07
N THR A 90 5.10 -11.37 -15.14
CA THR A 90 4.43 -11.68 -13.86
C THR A 90 3.01 -12.20 -14.11
N ILE A 91 2.25 -11.50 -14.97
CA ILE A 91 0.90 -11.93 -15.35
C ILE A 91 0.94 -13.31 -16.01
N GLN A 92 1.85 -13.53 -16.98
CA GLN A 92 1.96 -14.80 -17.65
C GLN A 92 2.27 -15.95 -16.67
N LYS A 93 3.24 -15.75 -15.78
CA LYS A 93 3.60 -16.75 -14.76
C LYS A 93 2.43 -17.09 -13.83
N LEU A 94 1.66 -16.07 -13.43
CA LEU A 94 0.47 -16.28 -12.60
C LEU A 94 -0.64 -17.04 -13.35
N MET A 95 -0.85 -16.77 -14.62
CA MET A 95 -1.78 -17.53 -15.47
C MET A 95 -1.36 -19.01 -15.57
N ASP A 96 -0.08 -19.26 -15.76
CA ASP A 96 0.48 -20.61 -15.92
C ASP A 96 0.40 -21.41 -14.60
N GLU A 97 0.68 -20.78 -13.45
CA GLU A 97 0.63 -21.43 -12.12
C GLU A 97 -0.79 -21.61 -11.60
N HIS A 98 -1.72 -20.71 -12.00
CA HIS A 98 -3.11 -20.73 -11.53
C HIS A 98 -4.11 -20.96 -12.68
N PRO A 99 -4.04 -22.09 -13.44
CA PRO A 99 -4.90 -22.34 -14.58
C PRO A 99 -6.38 -22.43 -14.22
N LYS A 100 -6.70 -22.70 -12.95
CA LYS A 100 -8.08 -22.74 -12.45
C LYS A 100 -8.77 -21.37 -12.38
N THR A 101 -7.99 -20.28 -12.48
CA THR A 101 -8.54 -18.92 -12.54
C THR A 101 -9.03 -18.54 -13.94
N LYS A 102 -8.80 -19.39 -14.95
CA LYS A 102 -9.30 -19.18 -16.29
C LYS A 102 -10.82 -19.30 -16.33
N TYR A 103 -11.46 -18.36 -17.01
CA TYR A 103 -12.91 -18.36 -17.20
C TYR A 103 -13.26 -18.02 -18.66
N THR A 104 -14.53 -18.20 -19.02
CA THR A 104 -15.12 -17.71 -20.27
C THR A 104 -16.04 -16.55 -19.95
N ASP A 105 -15.92 -15.45 -20.68
CA ASP A 105 -16.85 -14.35 -20.57
C ASP A 105 -18.16 -14.69 -21.27
N ASP A 106 -19.20 -14.96 -20.48
CA ASP A 106 -20.55 -15.32 -20.97
C ASP A 106 -21.45 -14.10 -21.15
N ILE A 107 -21.01 -12.90 -20.75
CA ILE A 107 -21.80 -11.67 -20.77
C ILE A 107 -21.36 -10.67 -21.83
N GLY A 108 -20.34 -11.01 -22.61
CA GLY A 108 -19.92 -10.30 -23.81
C GLY A 108 -19.13 -9.01 -23.55
N PHE A 109 -18.38 -8.94 -22.47
CA PHE A 109 -17.38 -7.85 -22.25
C PHE A 109 -16.14 -8.04 -23.12
N LEU A 110 -15.79 -9.30 -23.43
CA LEU A 110 -14.63 -9.65 -24.22
C LEU A 110 -15.07 -10.11 -25.62
N ALA A 111 -14.26 -9.79 -26.63
CA ALA A 111 -14.42 -10.45 -27.93
C ALA A 111 -14.09 -11.95 -27.79
N PRO A 112 -14.71 -12.84 -28.58
CA PRO A 112 -14.52 -14.29 -28.47
C PRO A 112 -13.04 -14.72 -28.47
N GLU A 113 -12.21 -14.09 -29.27
CA GLU A 113 -10.77 -14.32 -29.37
C GLU A 113 -9.97 -13.86 -28.15
N GLU A 114 -10.53 -12.97 -27.33
CA GLU A 114 -9.91 -12.44 -26.10
C GLU A 114 -10.09 -13.39 -24.91
N ASN A 115 -11.07 -14.31 -24.95
CA ASN A 115 -11.31 -15.31 -23.89
C ASN A 115 -10.07 -16.17 -23.57
N LYS A 116 -9.13 -16.30 -24.50
CA LYS A 116 -7.86 -16.97 -24.23
C LYS A 116 -7.03 -16.31 -23.12
N TRP A 117 -7.29 -15.01 -22.84
CA TRP A 117 -6.61 -14.21 -21.82
C TRP A 117 -7.47 -13.95 -20.59
N ALA A 118 -8.67 -14.51 -20.52
CA ALA A 118 -9.62 -14.32 -19.43
C ALA A 118 -9.23 -15.16 -18.21
N TYR A 119 -8.53 -14.54 -17.27
CA TYR A 119 -8.10 -15.12 -16.00
C TYR A 119 -8.48 -14.20 -14.83
N ALA A 120 -9.18 -14.73 -13.84
CA ALA A 120 -9.54 -14.05 -12.59
C ALA A 120 -8.33 -14.00 -11.64
N LEU A 121 -7.27 -13.29 -12.03
CA LEU A 121 -6.07 -13.15 -11.21
C LEU A 121 -6.29 -12.20 -10.02
N PHE A 122 -7.19 -11.22 -10.19
CA PHE A 122 -7.65 -10.28 -9.16
C PHE A 122 -9.03 -10.72 -8.65
N ASP A 123 -9.07 -11.85 -8.00
CA ASP A 123 -10.26 -12.42 -7.39
C ASP A 123 -10.19 -12.28 -5.87
N CYS A 124 -11.32 -12.49 -5.16
CA CYS A 124 -11.36 -12.62 -3.72
C CYS A 124 -11.52 -14.10 -3.37
N ALA A 125 -10.70 -14.59 -2.46
CA ALA A 125 -10.79 -15.99 -2.05
C ALA A 125 -10.36 -16.21 -0.59
N VAL A 126 -10.71 -17.39 -0.07
CA VAL A 126 -10.17 -17.93 1.16
C VAL A 126 -9.07 -18.92 0.80
N GLU A 127 -7.82 -18.59 1.13
CA GLU A 127 -6.68 -19.50 1.02
C GLU A 127 -6.00 -19.62 2.40
N ASP A 128 -5.58 -20.83 2.76
CA ASP A 128 -4.93 -21.14 4.04
C ASP A 128 -5.73 -20.65 5.28
N ASN A 129 -7.06 -20.73 5.24
CA ASN A 129 -8.01 -20.21 6.24
C ASN A 129 -8.01 -18.67 6.41
N HIS A 130 -7.41 -17.92 5.48
CA HIS A 130 -7.43 -16.46 5.46
C HIS A 130 -8.24 -15.95 4.27
N TYR A 131 -9.09 -14.95 4.53
CA TYR A 131 -9.76 -14.23 3.46
C TYR A 131 -8.80 -13.19 2.87
N PHE A 132 -8.68 -13.21 1.56
CA PHE A 132 -7.91 -12.24 0.79
C PHE A 132 -8.84 -11.43 -0.12
N SER A 133 -8.69 -10.10 -0.09
CA SER A 133 -9.20 -9.22 -1.14
C SER A 133 -8.41 -9.41 -2.44
N GLU A 134 -8.88 -8.82 -3.51
CA GLU A 134 -8.34 -8.99 -4.86
C GLU A 134 -6.85 -8.65 -4.98
N ASP A 135 -6.44 -7.53 -4.41
CA ASP A 135 -5.05 -7.05 -4.44
C ASP A 135 -4.14 -7.90 -3.52
N TRP A 136 -4.66 -8.29 -2.36
CA TRP A 136 -3.93 -9.15 -1.44
C TRP A 136 -3.76 -10.55 -1.98
N LEU A 137 -4.79 -11.13 -2.59
CA LEU A 137 -4.71 -12.46 -3.19
C LEU A 137 -3.72 -12.49 -4.34
N PHE A 138 -3.74 -11.47 -5.20
CA PHE A 138 -2.77 -11.34 -6.30
C PHE A 138 -1.32 -11.32 -5.79
N CYS A 139 -1.03 -10.46 -4.80
CA CYS A 139 0.28 -10.38 -4.18
C CYS A 139 0.65 -11.68 -3.44
N HIS A 140 -0.30 -12.30 -2.73
CA HIS A 140 -0.10 -13.55 -2.01
C HIS A 140 0.30 -14.69 -2.94
N ARG A 141 -0.43 -14.88 -4.05
CA ARG A 141 -0.10 -15.88 -5.07
C ARG A 141 1.29 -15.66 -5.66
N TRP A 142 1.64 -14.41 -5.95
CA TRP A 142 2.97 -14.06 -6.45
C TRP A 142 4.08 -14.37 -5.46
N THR A 143 3.89 -14.06 -4.18
CA THR A 143 4.88 -14.33 -3.14
C THR A 143 5.02 -15.81 -2.82
N LYS A 144 3.95 -16.60 -2.92
CA LYS A 144 4.00 -18.08 -2.81
C LYS A 144 4.87 -18.72 -3.88
N MET A 145 5.00 -18.11 -5.04
CA MET A 145 5.91 -18.55 -6.11
C MET A 145 7.38 -18.16 -5.85
N GLY A 146 7.73 -17.66 -4.66
CA GLY A 146 9.07 -17.25 -4.27
C GLY A 146 9.52 -15.89 -4.79
N ASN A 147 8.57 -15.04 -5.20
CA ASN A 147 8.86 -13.70 -5.73
C ASN A 147 8.53 -12.61 -4.71
N ASP A 148 8.90 -11.38 -5.03
CA ASP A 148 8.78 -10.24 -4.13
C ASP A 148 7.79 -9.19 -4.64
N VAL A 149 7.20 -8.47 -3.67
CA VAL A 149 6.37 -7.29 -3.89
C VAL A 149 7.06 -6.10 -3.24
N PHE A 150 7.09 -4.99 -3.97
CA PHE A 150 7.80 -3.78 -3.55
C PHE A 150 6.86 -2.58 -3.52
N VAL A 151 7.26 -1.58 -2.72
CA VAL A 151 6.67 -0.25 -2.73
C VAL A 151 7.77 0.79 -2.93
N ASP A 152 7.48 1.80 -3.76
CA ASP A 152 8.31 3.00 -3.85
C ASP A 152 7.73 4.04 -2.88
N VAL A 153 8.47 4.33 -1.81
CA VAL A 153 8.03 5.22 -0.72
C VAL A 153 8.14 6.71 -1.10
N SER A 154 8.80 7.03 -2.21
CA SER A 154 8.89 8.40 -2.72
C SER A 154 7.65 8.84 -3.50
N ILE A 155 6.78 7.91 -3.88
CA ILE A 155 5.56 8.21 -4.61
C ILE A 155 4.49 8.73 -3.64
N ASN A 156 4.19 10.03 -3.75
CA ASN A 156 3.17 10.68 -2.95
C ASN A 156 1.82 10.65 -3.68
N LEU A 157 0.83 10.04 -3.08
CA LEU A 157 -0.51 9.90 -3.66
C LEU A 157 -1.56 10.58 -2.79
N THR A 158 -2.58 11.13 -3.45
CA THR A 158 -3.76 11.70 -2.79
C THR A 158 -4.93 10.73 -2.96
N HIS A 159 -5.61 10.41 -1.87
CA HIS A 159 -6.83 9.63 -1.89
C HIS A 159 -8.04 10.54 -1.74
N THR A 160 -8.70 10.86 -2.85
CA THR A 160 -9.85 11.77 -2.87
C THR A 160 -11.14 11.09 -2.42
N GLY A 161 -11.91 11.80 -1.59
CA GLY A 161 -13.21 11.39 -1.06
C GLY A 161 -14.01 12.63 -0.67
N PRO A 162 -14.68 12.64 0.50
CA PRO A 162 -15.28 13.86 1.07
C PRO A 162 -14.24 14.96 1.30
N ASN A 163 -12.98 14.57 1.49
CA ASN A 163 -11.79 15.40 1.57
C ASN A 163 -10.67 14.79 0.73
N ASP A 164 -9.65 15.60 0.44
CA ASP A 164 -8.39 15.11 -0.15
C ASP A 164 -7.44 14.69 0.96
N PHE A 165 -7.14 13.39 1.03
CA PHE A 165 -6.16 12.83 1.94
C PHE A 165 -4.81 12.77 1.23
N LYS A 166 -4.01 13.81 1.39
CA LYS A 166 -2.70 13.97 0.74
C LYS A 166 -1.65 13.18 1.51
N GLY A 167 -1.23 12.05 0.97
CA GLY A 167 -0.27 11.16 1.59
C GLY A 167 1.17 11.49 1.21
N CYS A 168 2.06 11.33 2.17
CA CYS A 168 3.51 11.23 1.99
C CYS A 168 4.02 10.18 2.97
N LEU A 169 4.15 8.94 2.50
CA LEU A 169 4.57 7.84 3.37
C LEU A 169 5.92 8.12 4.01
N LEU A 170 6.88 8.63 3.24
CA LEU A 170 8.21 8.92 3.73
C LEU A 170 8.19 9.91 4.92
N ALA A 171 7.34 10.95 4.86
CA ALA A 171 7.19 11.91 5.97
C ALA A 171 6.56 11.28 7.21
N SER A 172 5.71 10.27 7.06
CA SER A 172 5.09 9.56 8.19
C SER A 172 6.00 8.54 8.87
N LEU A 173 7.14 8.21 8.27
CA LEU A 173 8.13 7.25 8.81
C LEU A 173 9.23 7.92 9.63
N ILE A 174 9.28 9.24 9.68
CA ILE A 174 10.23 10.02 10.47
C ILE A 174 9.63 10.31 11.86
#